data_af2c3acbc580d3cc626ad7a311b894db
#
_entry.id   af2c3acbc580d3cc626ad7a311b894db
#
_cell.length_a   1.000
_cell.length_b   1.000
_cell.length_c   1.000
_cell.angle_alpha   90.00
_cell.angle_beta   90.00
_cell.angle_gamma   90.00
#
_symmetry.space_group_name_H-M   'P 1'
#
loop_
_entity.id
_entity.type
_entity.pdbx_description
1 polymer ?
#
loop_
_entity_poly.entity_id
_entity_poly.type
_entity_poly.pdbx_seq_one_letter_code
_entity_poly.pdbx_strand_id
1 'polypeptide(L)'
;MMEKQTMRRLLTVMALLIAAGPAAHAACKDEVASALERQRKTSGFQMKTKMLSEQGLVDMTVDYVLPNRMRQVITSTAEPKPVETIIIGRDGWSRIEGEPWRPMHPQVADAMAAQMQETLGENQEGATLGDFECLGKMPVKDQQFLAYQGEHVEPGPQNLSPGAAEKPKLPDRPVRVIYVDPTTGLPMRSIFARADKLDKPIFEATYTYPADIKVDAPPAPGAPVDKPAEKK
;
A
#
# COMPACT_ATOMS: atom_id res chain seq x y z
N MET A 1 58.33 51.09 -18.97
CA MET A 1 57.25 50.74 -19.93
C MET A 1 56.94 49.23 -19.69
N MET A 2 56.33 48.88 -18.58
CA MET A 2 55.88 47.52 -18.30
C MET A 2 54.78 47.65 -17.30
N GLU A 3 53.56 47.77 -17.72
CA GLU A 3 52.38 47.70 -16.86
C GLU A 3 51.11 47.84 -17.70
N LYS A 4 50.63 46.76 -18.28
CA LYS A 4 49.29 46.68 -18.88
C LYS A 4 48.86 45.27 -19.37
N GLN A 5 49.28 44.18 -18.78
CA GLN A 5 48.87 42.84 -19.24
C GLN A 5 48.35 41.89 -18.15
N THR A 6 48.02 42.35 -16.95
CA THR A 6 47.62 41.44 -15.84
C THR A 6 46.14 41.56 -15.44
N MET A 7 45.27 42.17 -16.24
CA MET A 7 43.87 42.41 -15.87
C MET A 7 42.85 41.88 -16.87
N ARG A 8 43.08 40.68 -17.43
CA ARG A 8 42.15 40.08 -18.42
C ARG A 8 41.90 38.59 -18.26
N ARG A 9 42.21 37.99 -17.11
CA ARG A 9 41.98 36.53 -16.87
C ARG A 9 41.12 36.18 -15.64
N LEU A 10 40.25 37.09 -15.21
CA LEU A 10 39.42 36.88 -13.99
C LEU A 10 37.92 37.05 -14.25
N LEU A 11 37.42 36.59 -15.38
CA LEU A 11 35.98 36.71 -15.70
C LEU A 11 35.52 35.55 -16.58
N THR A 12 35.71 34.28 -16.15
CA THR A 12 35.04 33.14 -16.81
C THR A 12 34.97 31.92 -15.87
N VAL A 13 34.50 32.09 -14.65
CA VAL A 13 34.08 30.98 -13.80
C VAL A 13 32.86 31.45 -13.00
N MET A 14 31.74 31.58 -13.65
CA MET A 14 30.46 31.74 -12.96
C MET A 14 29.32 31.56 -13.96
N ALA A 15 28.89 30.35 -14.18
CA ALA A 15 27.55 29.99 -14.64
C ALA A 15 27.47 28.49 -14.92
N LEU A 16 27.37 27.68 -13.88
CA LEU A 16 26.77 26.34 -13.98
C LEU A 16 26.06 26.06 -12.68
N LEU A 17 25.10 26.88 -12.34
CA LEU A 17 24.02 26.51 -11.43
C LEU A 17 22.94 25.80 -12.25
N ILE A 18 23.06 24.49 -12.34
CA ILE A 18 22.15 23.59 -13.02
C ILE A 18 20.82 23.68 -12.29
N ALA A 19 19.80 24.14 -12.99
CA ALA A 19 18.40 24.04 -12.62
C ALA A 19 17.98 22.56 -12.59
N ALA A 20 18.17 21.87 -11.48
CA ALA A 20 17.66 20.53 -11.23
C ALA A 20 16.28 20.64 -10.57
N GLY A 21 15.26 21.06 -11.30
CA GLY A 21 13.93 21.22 -10.73
C GLY A 21 12.91 20.16 -11.21
N PRO A 22 12.47 20.12 -12.46
CA PRO A 22 11.34 19.24 -12.85
C PRO A 22 11.74 17.80 -13.17
N ALA A 23 12.99 17.53 -13.56
CA ALA A 23 13.43 16.20 -13.94
C ALA A 23 13.52 15.21 -12.75
N ALA A 24 13.78 15.71 -11.53
CA ALA A 24 13.91 14.86 -10.35
C ALA A 24 12.56 14.26 -9.91
N HIS A 25 11.48 15.04 -9.97
CA HIS A 25 10.13 14.52 -9.58
C HIS A 25 9.59 13.49 -10.57
N ALA A 26 9.85 13.66 -11.87
CA ALA A 26 9.46 12.69 -12.88
C ALA A 26 10.15 11.33 -12.65
N ALA A 27 11.44 11.33 -12.33
CA ALA A 27 12.19 10.12 -12.03
C ALA A 27 11.64 9.39 -10.79
N CYS A 28 11.29 10.10 -9.72
CA CYS A 28 10.73 9.50 -8.51
C CYS A 28 9.37 8.85 -8.75
N LYS A 29 8.51 9.47 -9.55
CA LYS A 29 7.23 8.90 -9.98
C LYS A 29 7.41 7.61 -10.77
N ASP A 30 8.37 7.58 -11.70
CA ASP A 30 8.65 6.40 -12.52
C ASP A 30 9.21 5.25 -11.68
N GLU A 31 10.03 5.54 -10.67
CA GLU A 31 10.53 4.54 -9.72
C GLU A 31 9.40 3.92 -8.90
N VAL A 32 8.46 4.73 -8.40
CA VAL A 32 7.26 4.25 -7.71
C VAL A 32 6.39 3.41 -8.64
N ALA A 33 6.12 3.89 -9.86
CA ALA A 33 5.35 3.16 -10.86
C ALA A 33 5.97 1.80 -11.15
N SER A 34 7.30 1.76 -11.34
CA SER A 34 8.05 0.53 -11.56
C SER A 34 7.98 -0.45 -10.38
N ALA A 35 8.02 0.07 -9.14
CA ALA A 35 7.88 -0.77 -7.96
C ALA A 35 6.49 -1.41 -7.85
N LEU A 36 5.43 -0.63 -8.09
CA LEU A 36 4.06 -1.14 -8.10
C LEU A 36 3.81 -2.11 -9.26
N GLU A 37 4.42 -1.88 -10.42
CA GLU A 37 4.35 -2.82 -11.55
C GLU A 37 5.05 -4.15 -11.22
N ARG A 38 6.21 -4.12 -10.56
CA ARG A 38 6.88 -5.33 -10.07
C ARG A 38 6.03 -6.09 -9.08
N GLN A 39 5.34 -5.40 -8.16
CA GLN A 39 4.41 -6.03 -7.24
C GLN A 39 3.29 -6.76 -7.98
N ARG A 40 2.70 -6.16 -9.00
CA ARG A 40 1.67 -6.78 -9.85
C ARG A 40 2.16 -8.00 -10.65
N LYS A 41 3.45 -8.11 -10.88
CA LYS A 41 4.08 -9.25 -11.58
C LYS A 41 4.46 -10.40 -10.64
N THR A 42 4.28 -10.26 -9.34
CA THR A 42 4.47 -11.38 -8.39
C THR A 42 3.31 -12.37 -8.50
N SER A 43 3.49 -13.58 -7.98
CA SER A 43 2.38 -14.55 -7.86
C SER A 43 1.33 -14.12 -6.84
N GLY A 44 1.73 -13.29 -5.87
CA GLY A 44 0.89 -12.76 -4.82
C GLY A 44 1.72 -12.10 -3.73
N PHE A 45 1.05 -11.50 -2.77
CA PHE A 45 1.67 -10.86 -1.61
C PHE A 45 0.69 -10.80 -0.44
N GLN A 46 1.24 -10.71 0.75
CA GLN A 46 0.47 -10.42 1.96
C GLN A 46 0.62 -8.96 2.34
N MET A 47 -0.50 -8.30 2.63
CA MET A 47 -0.55 -6.95 3.18
C MET A 47 -1.09 -7.02 4.61
N LYS A 48 -0.40 -6.36 5.54
CA LYS A 48 -0.88 -6.15 6.91
C LYS A 48 -1.06 -4.67 7.16
N THR A 49 -2.22 -4.29 7.65
CA THR A 49 -2.53 -2.90 7.99
C THR A 49 -2.94 -2.76 9.45
N LYS A 50 -2.62 -1.62 10.00
CA LYS A 50 -3.10 -1.16 11.30
C LYS A 50 -3.69 0.23 11.13
N MET A 51 -4.90 0.41 11.58
CA MET A 51 -5.56 1.71 11.55
C MET A 51 -6.33 1.96 12.85
N LEU A 52 -6.39 3.22 13.26
CA LEU A 52 -7.27 3.65 14.33
C LEU A 52 -8.59 4.08 13.71
N SER A 53 -9.69 3.43 14.11
CA SER A 53 -11.06 3.80 13.72
C SER A 53 -11.84 4.31 14.94
N GLU A 54 -13.06 4.78 14.72
CA GLU A 54 -13.99 5.13 15.83
C GLU A 54 -14.33 3.90 16.71
N GLN A 55 -14.24 2.71 16.14
CA GLN A 55 -14.46 1.42 16.83
C GLN A 55 -13.20 0.90 17.53
N GLY A 56 -12.12 1.68 17.55
CA GLY A 56 -10.84 1.31 18.14
C GLY A 56 -9.79 0.89 17.11
N LEU A 57 -8.77 0.19 17.57
CA LEU A 57 -7.71 -0.30 16.71
C LEU A 57 -8.22 -1.46 15.84
N VAL A 58 -8.02 -1.36 14.54
CA VAL A 58 -8.34 -2.38 13.55
C VAL A 58 -7.03 -2.92 12.98
N ASP A 59 -6.86 -4.23 13.09
CA ASP A 59 -5.79 -4.98 12.43
C ASP A 59 -6.40 -5.77 11.25
N MET A 60 -5.83 -5.61 10.07
CA MET A 60 -6.26 -6.32 8.88
C MET A 60 -5.06 -7.01 8.21
N THR A 61 -5.24 -8.27 7.87
CA THR A 61 -4.29 -9.02 7.03
C THR A 61 -5.00 -9.43 5.76
N VAL A 62 -4.39 -9.16 4.62
CA VAL A 62 -4.92 -9.55 3.31
C VAL A 62 -3.86 -10.33 2.55
N ASP A 63 -4.20 -11.55 2.17
CA ASP A 63 -3.42 -12.36 1.24
C ASP A 63 -4.00 -12.18 -0.16
N TYR A 64 -3.21 -11.63 -1.07
CA TYR A 64 -3.53 -11.52 -2.49
C TYR A 64 -2.82 -12.62 -3.27
N VAL A 65 -3.57 -13.35 -4.10
CA VAL A 65 -3.04 -14.27 -5.12
C VAL A 65 -3.53 -13.76 -6.46
N LEU A 66 -2.60 -13.27 -7.24
CA LEU A 66 -2.92 -12.60 -8.49
C LEU A 66 -3.38 -13.61 -9.58
N PRO A 67 -4.29 -13.20 -10.47
CA PRO A 67 -4.81 -11.84 -10.59
C PRO A 67 -6.08 -11.56 -9.76
N ASN A 68 -6.81 -12.54 -9.24
CA ASN A 68 -8.19 -12.35 -8.80
C ASN A 68 -8.60 -13.13 -7.55
N ARG A 69 -7.67 -13.40 -6.64
CA ARG A 69 -7.98 -14.08 -5.38
C ARG A 69 -7.50 -13.27 -4.19
N MET A 70 -8.31 -13.22 -3.16
CA MET A 70 -8.02 -12.52 -1.92
C MET A 70 -8.58 -13.28 -0.72
N ARG A 71 -7.80 -13.35 0.35
CA ARG A 71 -8.29 -13.71 1.69
C ARG A 71 -7.99 -12.56 2.63
N GLN A 72 -9.01 -12.05 3.27
CA GLN A 72 -8.92 -10.98 4.25
C GLN A 72 -9.29 -11.50 5.63
N VAL A 73 -8.54 -11.08 6.64
CA VAL A 73 -8.84 -11.32 8.06
C VAL A 73 -8.81 -9.96 8.76
N ILE A 74 -9.92 -9.60 9.40
CA ILE A 74 -10.06 -8.35 10.15
C ILE A 74 -10.33 -8.69 11.61
N THR A 75 -9.62 -8.01 12.52
CA THR A 75 -9.90 -7.96 13.94
C THR A 75 -10.01 -6.51 14.40
N SER A 76 -10.86 -6.24 15.37
CA SER A 76 -10.93 -4.93 16.00
C SER A 76 -10.99 -5.07 17.51
N THR A 77 -10.68 -3.99 18.22
CA THR A 77 -10.81 -3.98 19.69
C THR A 77 -12.26 -4.06 20.16
N ALA A 78 -13.22 -3.64 19.31
CA ALA A 78 -14.65 -3.75 19.58
C ALA A 78 -15.20 -5.15 19.31
N GLU A 79 -14.65 -5.84 18.29
CA GLU A 79 -15.03 -7.21 17.92
C GLU A 79 -13.78 -8.09 17.87
N PRO A 80 -13.44 -8.77 18.98
CA PRO A 80 -12.19 -9.52 19.08
C PRO A 80 -12.18 -10.81 18.25
N LYS A 81 -13.35 -11.30 17.80
CA LYS A 81 -13.42 -12.48 16.93
C LYS A 81 -13.08 -12.06 15.50
N PRO A 82 -12.07 -12.68 14.87
CA PRO A 82 -11.73 -12.39 13.49
C PRO A 82 -12.92 -12.60 12.54
N VAL A 83 -13.11 -11.65 11.63
CA VAL A 83 -13.98 -11.81 10.47
C VAL A 83 -13.08 -12.16 9.28
N GLU A 84 -13.35 -13.32 8.68
CA GLU A 84 -12.63 -13.79 7.51
C GLU A 84 -13.49 -13.66 6.26
N THR A 85 -12.87 -13.20 5.17
CA THR A 85 -13.50 -13.08 3.86
C THR A 85 -12.59 -13.70 2.81
N ILE A 86 -13.15 -14.45 1.86
CA ILE A 86 -12.45 -14.98 0.68
C ILE A 86 -13.19 -14.48 -0.55
N ILE A 87 -12.44 -13.96 -1.52
CA ILE A 87 -12.92 -13.60 -2.85
C ILE A 87 -12.10 -14.37 -3.88
N ILE A 88 -12.79 -15.02 -4.82
CA ILE A 88 -12.18 -15.70 -5.97
C ILE A 88 -12.97 -15.34 -7.21
N GLY A 89 -12.39 -14.54 -8.08
CA GLY A 89 -13.09 -13.96 -9.20
C GLY A 89 -14.25 -13.06 -8.73
N ARG A 90 -15.48 -13.51 -8.91
CA ARG A 90 -16.71 -12.83 -8.45
C ARG A 90 -17.41 -13.56 -7.31
N ASP A 91 -16.92 -14.71 -6.92
CA ASP A 91 -17.48 -15.47 -5.81
C ASP A 91 -16.88 -15.01 -4.49
N GLY A 92 -17.72 -14.90 -3.46
CA GLY A 92 -17.30 -14.44 -2.14
C GLY A 92 -17.90 -15.28 -1.02
N TRP A 93 -17.11 -15.46 0.03
CA TRP A 93 -17.52 -16.12 1.26
C TRP A 93 -17.03 -15.33 2.47
N SER A 94 -17.80 -15.38 3.54
CA SER A 94 -17.41 -14.78 4.81
C SER A 94 -17.76 -15.70 5.98
N ARG A 95 -17.02 -15.53 7.08
CA ARG A 95 -17.32 -16.14 8.37
C ARG A 95 -16.79 -15.28 9.52
N ILE A 96 -17.38 -15.43 10.69
CA ILE A 96 -16.76 -15.09 11.96
C ILE A 96 -15.97 -16.32 12.41
N GLU A 97 -14.82 -16.12 13.03
CA GLU A 97 -13.98 -17.22 13.50
C GLU A 97 -14.79 -18.22 14.37
N GLY A 98 -14.67 -19.49 14.05
CA GLY A 98 -15.43 -20.59 14.69
C GLY A 98 -16.81 -20.83 14.09
N GLU A 99 -17.29 -19.99 13.17
CA GLU A 99 -18.54 -20.22 12.44
C GLU A 99 -18.28 -20.88 11.07
N PRO A 100 -19.30 -21.55 10.50
CA PRO A 100 -19.20 -22.08 9.15
C PRO A 100 -19.12 -20.94 8.10
N TRP A 101 -18.42 -21.19 7.00
CA TRP A 101 -18.41 -20.31 5.85
C TRP A 101 -19.80 -20.13 5.25
N ARG A 102 -20.14 -18.91 4.91
CA ARG A 102 -21.39 -18.53 4.24
C ARG A 102 -21.10 -17.80 2.95
N PRO A 103 -21.79 -18.14 1.85
CA PRO A 103 -21.71 -17.36 0.63
C PRO A 103 -22.12 -15.92 0.91
N MET A 104 -21.42 -14.99 0.29
CA MET A 104 -21.80 -13.57 0.32
C MET A 104 -22.88 -13.29 -0.69
N HIS A 105 -23.64 -12.22 -0.45
CA HIS A 105 -24.57 -11.73 -1.46
C HIS A 105 -23.79 -11.31 -2.73
N PRO A 106 -24.21 -11.68 -3.95
CA PRO A 106 -23.46 -11.43 -5.17
C PRO A 106 -23.01 -9.98 -5.35
N GLN A 107 -23.89 -9.01 -5.06
CA GLN A 107 -23.54 -7.59 -5.14
C GLN A 107 -22.41 -7.18 -4.20
N VAL A 108 -22.33 -7.78 -3.00
CA VAL A 108 -21.26 -7.51 -2.05
C VAL A 108 -19.96 -8.15 -2.51
N ALA A 109 -20.02 -9.39 -3.01
CA ALA A 109 -18.85 -10.06 -3.57
C ALA A 109 -18.29 -9.32 -4.79
N ASP A 110 -19.16 -8.87 -5.70
CA ASP A 110 -18.79 -8.05 -6.86
C ASP A 110 -18.13 -6.73 -6.45
N ALA A 111 -18.67 -6.04 -5.43
CA ALA A 111 -18.11 -4.78 -4.95
C ALA A 111 -16.72 -5.01 -4.35
N MET A 112 -16.52 -6.08 -3.57
CA MET A 112 -15.21 -6.42 -3.00
C MET A 112 -14.21 -6.86 -4.09
N ALA A 113 -14.66 -7.60 -5.10
CA ALA A 113 -13.84 -7.96 -6.25
C ALA A 113 -13.39 -6.71 -7.02
N ALA A 114 -14.29 -5.76 -7.27
CA ALA A 114 -13.95 -4.49 -7.90
C ALA A 114 -12.96 -3.67 -7.08
N GLN A 115 -13.15 -3.58 -5.76
CA GLN A 115 -12.21 -2.90 -4.85
C GLN A 115 -10.83 -3.58 -4.84
N MET A 116 -10.78 -4.92 -4.88
CA MET A 116 -9.52 -5.66 -5.02
C MET A 116 -8.79 -5.29 -6.32
N GLN A 117 -9.50 -5.26 -7.45
CA GLN A 117 -8.93 -4.89 -8.76
C GLN A 117 -8.42 -3.44 -8.75
N GLU A 118 -9.16 -2.52 -8.14
CA GLU A 118 -8.73 -1.13 -7.98
C GLU A 118 -7.46 -1.04 -7.10
N THR A 119 -7.41 -1.78 -6.00
CA THR A 119 -6.23 -1.84 -5.11
C THR A 119 -5.00 -2.39 -5.82
N LEU A 120 -5.19 -3.39 -6.66
CA LEU A 120 -4.12 -3.98 -7.47
C LEU A 120 -3.70 -3.09 -8.65
N GLY A 121 -4.46 -2.04 -8.94
CA GLY A 121 -4.13 -1.04 -9.95
C GLY A 121 -4.28 -1.53 -11.38
N GLU A 122 -5.09 -2.56 -11.64
CA GLU A 122 -5.35 -3.03 -13.01
C GLU A 122 -5.98 -1.93 -13.88
N ASN A 123 -6.69 -0.97 -13.27
CA ASN A 123 -7.31 0.17 -13.95
C ASN A 123 -6.52 1.49 -13.81
N GLN A 124 -5.37 1.48 -13.14
CA GLN A 124 -4.55 2.68 -12.93
C GLN A 124 -3.38 2.72 -13.93
N GLU A 125 -3.66 2.88 -15.21
CA GLU A 125 -2.65 3.28 -16.16
C GLU A 125 -2.19 4.72 -15.83
N GLY A 126 -1.05 4.82 -15.13
CA GLY A 126 -0.18 6.01 -15.03
C GLY A 126 -0.77 7.35 -14.57
N ALA A 127 -2.04 7.62 -14.81
CA ALA A 127 -2.63 8.96 -14.68
C ALA A 127 -2.97 9.40 -13.25
N THR A 128 -3.10 8.48 -12.30
CA THR A 128 -3.60 8.76 -10.94
C THR A 128 -2.56 8.64 -9.84
N LEU A 129 -1.31 8.30 -10.18
CA LEU A 129 -0.26 8.11 -9.17
C LEU A 129 0.16 9.41 -8.46
N GLY A 130 -0.16 10.59 -9.03
CA GLY A 130 0.31 11.88 -8.52
C GLY A 130 1.82 12.06 -8.72
N ASP A 131 2.35 13.15 -8.20
CA ASP A 131 3.79 13.42 -8.21
C ASP A 131 4.43 12.90 -6.93
N PHE A 132 5.67 12.41 -7.06
CA PHE A 132 6.46 11.91 -5.93
C PHE A 132 7.78 12.66 -5.81
N GLU A 133 8.19 12.87 -4.57
CA GLU A 133 9.51 13.36 -4.20
C GLU A 133 10.34 12.18 -3.66
N CYS A 134 11.59 12.07 -4.12
CA CYS A 134 12.52 11.09 -3.59
C CYS A 134 13.09 11.58 -2.25
N LEU A 135 12.78 10.91 -1.17
CA LEU A 135 13.36 11.18 0.14
C LEU A 135 14.74 10.49 0.32
N GLY A 136 15.15 9.66 -0.66
CA GLY A 136 16.37 8.90 -0.59
C GLY A 136 16.27 7.67 0.32
N LYS A 137 17.39 7.23 0.89
CA LYS A 137 17.42 6.08 1.79
C LYS A 137 16.95 6.47 3.19
N MET A 138 15.91 5.81 3.65
CA MET A 138 15.37 6.00 5.00
C MET A 138 15.40 4.69 5.80
N PRO A 139 15.81 4.75 7.08
CA PRO A 139 15.78 3.57 7.94
C PRO A 139 14.35 3.27 8.39
N VAL A 140 13.97 1.99 8.33
CA VAL A 140 12.76 1.48 8.96
C VAL A 140 13.18 0.27 9.79
N LYS A 141 13.18 0.41 11.12
CA LYS A 141 13.81 -0.54 12.05
C LYS A 141 15.30 -0.71 11.68
N ASP A 142 15.74 -1.93 11.40
CA ASP A 142 17.14 -2.28 11.12
C ASP A 142 17.47 -2.33 9.63
N GLN A 143 16.55 -1.90 8.74
CA GLN A 143 16.69 -1.97 7.30
C GLN A 143 16.62 -0.59 6.64
N GLN A 144 17.31 -0.45 5.50
CA GLN A 144 17.31 0.78 4.70
C GLN A 144 16.42 0.59 3.47
N PHE A 145 15.51 1.52 3.24
CA PHE A 145 14.59 1.51 2.10
C PHE A 145 14.74 2.80 1.29
N LEU A 146 14.46 2.74 0.00
CA LEU A 146 14.22 3.93 -0.80
C LEU A 146 12.82 4.44 -0.46
N ALA A 147 12.71 5.70 -0.09
CA ALA A 147 11.44 6.31 0.32
C ALA A 147 11.02 7.40 -0.67
N TYR A 148 9.73 7.38 -0.99
CA TYR A 148 9.10 8.29 -1.94
C TYR A 148 7.87 8.90 -1.29
N GLN A 149 7.80 10.23 -1.26
CA GLN A 149 6.68 10.97 -0.69
C GLN A 149 5.83 11.57 -1.80
N GLY A 150 4.54 11.31 -1.77
CA GLY A 150 3.56 11.92 -2.65
C GLY A 150 2.46 12.62 -1.87
N GLU A 151 1.72 13.50 -2.52
CA GLU A 151 0.50 14.03 -1.94
C GLU A 151 -0.50 12.89 -1.72
N HIS A 152 -1.24 12.94 -0.63
CA HIS A 152 -2.33 12.01 -0.41
C HIS A 152 -3.48 12.42 -1.35
N VAL A 153 -3.68 11.65 -2.39
CA VAL A 153 -4.92 11.70 -3.15
C VAL A 153 -5.93 10.87 -2.37
N GLU A 154 -6.95 11.51 -1.79
CA GLU A 154 -8.04 10.76 -1.18
C GLU A 154 -8.58 9.77 -2.21
N PRO A 155 -8.64 8.47 -1.90
CA PRO A 155 -9.41 7.55 -2.72
C PRO A 155 -10.82 8.14 -2.83
N GLY A 156 -11.37 8.19 -4.04
CA GLY A 156 -12.75 8.59 -4.24
C GLY A 156 -13.67 7.89 -3.23
N PRO A 157 -14.91 8.32 -3.03
CA PRO A 157 -15.77 7.86 -1.95
C PRO A 157 -15.82 6.33 -1.97
N GLN A 158 -15.01 5.71 -1.12
CA GLN A 158 -15.13 4.30 -0.84
C GLN A 158 -16.48 4.14 -0.18
N ASN A 159 -17.39 3.46 -0.85
CA ASN A 159 -18.65 3.02 -0.29
C ASN A 159 -18.37 1.97 0.81
N LEU A 160 -17.76 2.44 1.88
CA LEU A 160 -17.77 1.72 3.14
C LEU A 160 -19.21 1.81 3.61
N SER A 161 -19.85 0.68 3.68
CA SER A 161 -21.18 0.35 4.24
C SER A 161 -22.14 1.52 4.52
N PRO A 162 -23.44 1.44 4.12
CA PRO A 162 -24.43 2.44 4.50
C PRO A 162 -24.50 2.54 6.03
N GLY A 163 -23.99 3.59 6.60
CA GLY A 163 -23.93 3.80 8.05
C GLY A 163 -22.56 4.26 8.57
N ALA A 164 -21.54 4.39 7.73
CA ALA A 164 -20.28 4.96 8.15
C ALA A 164 -20.48 6.44 8.51
N ALA A 165 -20.42 6.69 9.82
CA ALA A 165 -20.40 8.00 10.41
C ALA A 165 -19.26 8.86 9.84
N GLU A 166 -19.40 10.15 10.03
CA GLU A 166 -18.52 11.26 9.66
C GLU A 166 -17.06 10.85 9.41
N LYS A 167 -16.56 11.17 8.20
CA LYS A 167 -15.16 10.95 7.82
C LYS A 167 -14.22 11.46 8.91
N PRO A 168 -13.25 10.69 9.39
CA PRO A 168 -12.26 11.19 10.32
C PRO A 168 -11.62 12.45 9.73
N LYS A 169 -11.53 13.51 10.52
CA LYS A 169 -10.94 14.78 10.12
C LYS A 169 -9.45 14.54 9.91
N LEU A 170 -9.05 14.27 8.67
CA LEU A 170 -7.65 14.06 8.31
C LEU A 170 -6.85 15.33 8.68
N PRO A 171 -5.63 15.18 9.20
CA PRO A 171 -4.77 16.31 9.49
C PRO A 171 -4.47 17.11 8.23
N ASP A 172 -4.25 18.42 8.40
CA ASP A 172 -3.89 19.31 7.31
C ASP A 172 -2.70 18.74 6.51
N ARG A 173 -2.97 18.42 5.25
CA ARG A 173 -2.02 17.86 4.28
C ARG A 173 -1.39 16.50 4.68
N PRO A 174 -2.17 15.42 4.71
CA PRO A 174 -1.59 14.10 4.80
C PRO A 174 -0.73 13.81 3.57
N VAL A 175 0.38 13.12 3.78
CA VAL A 175 1.24 12.63 2.72
C VAL A 175 1.23 11.10 2.71
N ARG A 176 1.39 10.53 1.53
CA ARG A 176 1.65 9.11 1.37
C ARG A 176 3.16 8.91 1.22
N VAL A 177 3.74 7.99 1.99
CA VAL A 177 5.14 7.58 1.78
C VAL A 177 5.19 6.11 1.46
N ILE A 178 5.86 5.78 0.36
CA ILE A 178 6.09 4.41 -0.10
C ILE A 178 7.56 4.08 0.12
N TYR A 179 7.81 2.96 0.78
CA TYR A 179 9.15 2.43 1.05
C TYR A 179 9.40 1.22 0.16
N VAL A 180 10.45 1.27 -0.64
CA VAL A 180 10.81 0.25 -1.62
C VAL A 180 12.14 -0.38 -1.20
N ASP A 181 12.20 -1.71 -1.23
CA ASP A 181 13.43 -2.45 -1.01
C ASP A 181 14.41 -2.19 -2.17
N PRO A 182 15.61 -1.67 -1.91
CA PRO A 182 16.57 -1.33 -2.97
C PRO A 182 17.10 -2.55 -3.72
N THR A 183 16.99 -3.76 -3.15
CA THR A 183 17.48 -4.99 -3.75
C THR A 183 16.47 -5.61 -4.70
N THR A 184 15.22 -5.72 -4.26
CA THR A 184 14.15 -6.35 -5.03
C THR A 184 13.36 -5.36 -5.89
N GLY A 185 13.37 -4.09 -5.50
CA GLY A 185 12.54 -3.05 -6.09
C GLY A 185 11.05 -3.21 -5.79
N LEU A 186 10.69 -3.99 -4.74
CA LEU A 186 9.32 -4.21 -4.33
C LEU A 186 8.92 -3.25 -3.19
N PRO A 187 7.66 -2.78 -3.16
CA PRO A 187 7.15 -2.03 -2.03
C PRO A 187 7.12 -2.91 -0.78
N MET A 188 7.68 -2.42 0.33
CA MET A 188 7.71 -3.15 1.60
C MET A 188 6.82 -2.51 2.66
N ARG A 189 6.56 -1.21 2.50
CA ARG A 189 5.74 -0.44 3.44
C ARG A 189 5.11 0.75 2.73
N SER A 190 3.89 1.11 3.14
CA SER A 190 3.24 2.36 2.75
C SER A 190 2.62 2.98 4.00
N ILE A 191 2.75 4.27 4.16
CA ILE A 191 2.14 5.00 5.27
C ILE A 191 1.35 6.19 4.76
N PHE A 192 0.32 6.57 5.51
CA PHE A 192 -0.27 7.91 5.48
C PHE A 192 0.04 8.59 6.78
N ALA A 193 0.67 9.75 6.70
CA ALA A 193 1.10 10.50 7.86
C ALA A 193 1.04 12.00 7.59
N ARG A 194 1.20 12.81 8.62
CA ARG A 194 1.55 14.22 8.44
C ARG A 194 2.97 14.33 7.94
N ALA A 195 3.22 15.27 7.05
CA ALA A 195 4.56 15.48 6.48
C ALA A 195 5.64 15.77 7.54
N ASP A 196 5.25 16.39 8.66
CA ASP A 196 6.12 16.73 9.80
C ASP A 196 6.26 15.60 10.85
N LYS A 197 5.53 14.46 10.68
CA LYS A 197 5.43 13.36 11.65
C LYS A 197 5.33 11.99 10.97
N LEU A 198 6.29 11.66 10.12
CA LEU A 198 6.30 10.37 9.40
C LEU A 198 6.52 9.16 10.34
N ASP A 199 7.02 9.40 11.54
CA ASP A 199 7.21 8.40 12.60
C ASP A 199 5.90 8.02 13.32
N LYS A 200 4.81 8.79 13.11
CA LYS A 200 3.49 8.57 13.70
C LYS A 200 2.42 8.49 12.62
N PRO A 201 2.42 7.43 11.81
CA PRO A 201 1.45 7.29 10.73
C PRO A 201 0.03 7.12 11.28
N ILE A 202 -0.94 7.65 10.53
CA ILE A 202 -2.38 7.47 10.76
C ILE A 202 -2.81 6.11 10.24
N PHE A 203 -2.18 5.70 9.15
CA PHE A 203 -2.36 4.41 8.51
C PHE A 203 -0.99 3.84 8.13
N GLU A 204 -0.82 2.54 8.32
CA GLU A 204 0.37 1.81 7.93
C GLU A 204 -0.02 0.50 7.26
N ALA A 205 0.57 0.24 6.10
CA ALA A 205 0.52 -1.05 5.43
C ALA A 205 1.95 -1.59 5.28
N THR A 206 2.15 -2.85 5.62
CA THR A 206 3.40 -3.59 5.38
C THR A 206 3.14 -4.73 4.42
N TYR A 207 4.10 -5.00 3.54
CA TYR A 207 3.98 -6.02 2.49
C TYR A 207 5.05 -7.10 2.67
N THR A 208 4.66 -8.34 2.43
CA THR A 208 5.57 -9.49 2.33
C THR A 208 5.20 -10.31 1.10
N TYR A 209 6.16 -11.05 0.55
CA TYR A 209 6.04 -11.79 -0.71
C TYR A 209 6.37 -13.27 -0.52
N PRO A 210 5.49 -14.04 0.18
CA PRO A 210 5.71 -15.48 0.34
C PRO A 210 5.61 -16.21 -0.98
N ALA A 211 6.54 -17.14 -1.24
CA ALA A 211 6.57 -17.90 -2.49
C ALA A 211 5.40 -18.89 -2.62
N ASP A 212 4.82 -19.31 -1.50
CA ASP A 212 3.80 -20.34 -1.39
C ASP A 212 2.42 -19.81 -0.97
N ILE A 213 2.18 -18.51 -1.18
CA ILE A 213 0.90 -17.87 -0.85
C ILE A 213 -0.24 -18.51 -1.66
N LYS A 214 -1.33 -18.88 -0.97
CA LYS A 214 -2.48 -19.53 -1.58
C LYS A 214 -3.78 -18.99 -1.00
N VAL A 215 -4.77 -18.88 -1.86
CA VAL A 215 -6.15 -18.59 -1.48
C VAL A 215 -7.05 -19.57 -2.22
N ASP A 216 -7.64 -20.48 -1.45
CA ASP A 216 -8.54 -21.52 -1.97
C ASP A 216 -9.97 -21.23 -1.51
N ALA A 217 -10.93 -21.73 -2.29
CA ALA A 217 -12.33 -21.67 -1.90
C ALA A 217 -12.54 -22.44 -0.57
N PRO A 218 -13.43 -21.97 0.31
CA PRO A 218 -13.73 -22.70 1.52
C PRO A 218 -14.34 -24.07 1.18
N PRO A 219 -14.19 -25.07 2.07
CA PRO A 219 -14.83 -26.37 1.88
C PRO A 219 -16.34 -26.21 1.73
N ALA A 220 -16.96 -27.07 0.91
CA ALA A 220 -18.41 -27.06 0.72
C ALA A 220 -19.16 -27.18 2.09
N PRO A 221 -20.33 -26.55 2.24
CA PRO A 221 -21.11 -26.66 3.46
C PRO A 221 -21.33 -28.12 3.85
N GLY A 222 -20.90 -28.49 5.10
CA GLY A 222 -21.01 -29.85 5.61
C GLY A 222 -19.76 -30.73 5.42
N ALA A 223 -18.70 -30.23 4.79
CA ALA A 223 -17.42 -30.93 4.79
C ALA A 223 -16.81 -30.92 6.22
N PRO A 224 -16.17 -32.02 6.67
CA PRO A 224 -15.51 -32.07 7.96
C PRO A 224 -14.46 -30.94 8.06
N VAL A 225 -14.51 -30.18 9.13
CA VAL A 225 -13.48 -29.19 9.43
C VAL A 225 -12.22 -29.96 9.82
N ASP A 226 -11.20 -29.94 9.00
CA ASP A 226 -9.89 -30.48 9.36
C ASP A 226 -9.42 -29.80 10.65
N LYS A 227 -9.34 -30.57 11.72
CA LYS A 227 -8.76 -30.08 12.97
C LYS A 227 -7.31 -29.69 12.72
N PRO A 228 -6.86 -28.53 13.23
CA PRO A 228 -5.45 -28.17 13.17
C PRO A 228 -4.61 -29.33 13.70
N ALA A 229 -3.60 -29.74 12.93
CA ALA A 229 -2.66 -30.75 13.39
C ALA A 229 -2.02 -30.27 14.70
N GLU A 230 -2.31 -30.99 15.78
CA GLU A 230 -1.73 -30.78 17.09
C GLU A 230 -0.22 -30.97 16.97
N LYS A 231 0.52 -29.86 17.05
CA LYS A 231 1.99 -29.90 17.06
C LYS A 231 2.43 -30.61 18.34
N LYS A 232 2.95 -31.84 18.18
CA LYS A 232 3.70 -32.55 19.22
C LYS A 232 5.04 -31.86 19.46
#